data_cdeade27b9fe624a93066b0e82af9bb7
#
_entry.id   cdeade27b9fe624a93066b0e82af9bb7
#
_cell.length_a   1.000
_cell.length_b   1.000
_cell.length_c   1.000
_cell.angle_alpha   90.00
_cell.angle_beta   90.00
_cell.angle_gamma   90.00
#
_symmetry.space_group_name_H-M   'P 1'
#
loop_
_entity.id
_entity.type
_entity.pdbx_description
1 polymer ?
#
loop_
_entity_poly.entity_id
_entity_poly.type
_entity_poly.pdbx_seq_one_letter_code
_entity_poly.pdbx_strand_id
1 'polypeptide(L)'
;SMEVPDWDVTIFAKNLSLSDKAKWLARSKDDTTDYMVYAVIYGAVDEKGEPLFDISDKPKLRNNVDPDVLSAVANFVLKLAADSEEEREKNS
;
A
#
# COMPACT_ATOMS: atom_id res chain seq x y z
N SER A 1 -10.24 0.66 7.99
CA SER A 1 -9.64 1.97 7.69
C SER A 1 -8.57 2.32 8.72
N MET A 2 -7.66 3.17 8.31
CA MET A 2 -6.58 3.65 9.16
C MET A 2 -6.50 5.17 9.05
N GLU A 3 -6.56 5.87 10.19
CA GLU A 3 -6.35 7.31 10.22
C GLU A 3 -4.86 7.61 10.28
N VAL A 4 -4.41 8.55 9.45
CA VAL A 4 -3.02 9.00 9.40
C VAL A 4 -3.00 10.50 9.67
N PRO A 5 -2.96 10.92 10.96
CA PRO A 5 -3.00 12.34 11.30
C PRO A 5 -1.87 13.15 10.66
N ASP A 6 -0.68 12.56 10.53
CA ASP A 6 0.47 13.24 9.94
C ASP A 6 0.23 13.60 8.47
N TRP A 7 -0.66 12.89 7.78
CA TRP A 7 -1.00 13.12 6.37
C TRP A 7 -2.39 13.73 6.21
N ASP A 8 -3.11 13.93 7.33
CA ASP A 8 -4.48 14.46 7.33
C ASP A 8 -5.42 13.69 6.41
N VAL A 9 -5.31 12.35 6.41
CA VAL A 9 -6.13 11.47 5.59
C VAL A 9 -6.53 10.22 6.36
N THR A 10 -7.64 9.62 5.93
CA THR A 10 -8.06 8.28 6.35
C THR A 10 -7.82 7.34 5.17
N ILE A 11 -7.12 6.24 5.39
CA ILE A 11 -6.71 5.31 4.34
C ILE A 11 -7.55 4.03 4.44
N PHE A 12 -8.03 3.59 3.29
CA PHE A 12 -8.64 2.28 3.09
C PHE A 12 -7.69 1.45 2.23
N ALA A 13 -7.71 0.14 2.40
CA ALA A 13 -6.88 -0.73 1.59
C ALA A 13 -7.70 -1.39 0.50
N LYS A 14 -7.11 -1.44 -0.68
CA LYS A 14 -7.69 -2.08 -1.85
C LYS A 14 -7.13 -3.49 -2.00
N ASN A 15 -7.97 -4.45 -2.40
CA ASN A 15 -7.49 -5.77 -2.80
C ASN A 15 -6.72 -5.63 -4.10
N LEU A 16 -5.44 -6.03 -4.08
CA LEU A 16 -4.58 -5.95 -5.25
C LEU A 16 -4.84 -7.13 -6.18
N SER A 17 -4.97 -6.83 -7.48
CA SER A 17 -5.04 -7.87 -8.50
C SER A 17 -3.68 -8.53 -8.66
N LEU A 18 -3.65 -9.70 -9.32
CA LEU A 18 -2.37 -10.35 -9.65
C LEU A 18 -1.49 -9.46 -10.50
N SER A 19 -2.09 -8.71 -11.42
CA SER A 19 -1.38 -7.75 -12.27
C SER A 19 -0.71 -6.65 -11.45
N ASP A 20 -1.45 -6.07 -10.49
CA ASP A 20 -0.91 -5.02 -9.61
C ASP A 20 0.22 -5.55 -8.73
N LYS A 21 0.05 -6.75 -8.17
CA LYS A 21 1.09 -7.39 -7.36
C LYS A 21 2.35 -7.65 -8.18
N ALA A 22 2.20 -8.12 -9.41
CA ALA A 22 3.33 -8.37 -10.30
C ALA A 22 4.10 -7.08 -10.61
N LYS A 23 3.38 -5.99 -10.88
CA LYS A 23 3.99 -4.67 -11.13
C LYS A 23 4.74 -4.17 -9.89
N TRP A 24 4.11 -4.29 -8.74
CA TRP A 24 4.69 -3.88 -7.47
C TRP A 24 5.98 -4.64 -7.17
N LEU A 25 5.95 -5.96 -7.28
CA LEU A 25 7.13 -6.80 -7.04
C LEU A 25 8.24 -6.50 -8.03
N ALA A 26 7.90 -6.34 -9.32
CA ALA A 26 8.89 -6.03 -10.35
C ALA A 26 9.57 -4.67 -10.13
N ARG A 27 8.81 -3.68 -9.65
CA ARG A 27 9.33 -2.33 -9.43
C ARG A 27 10.14 -2.20 -8.14
N SER A 28 9.82 -2.98 -7.12
CA SER A 28 10.48 -2.90 -5.82
C SER A 28 11.72 -3.80 -5.71
N LYS A 29 11.74 -4.90 -6.42
CA LYS A 29 12.84 -5.89 -6.41
C LYS A 29 13.39 -6.12 -4.99
N ASP A 30 14.66 -5.81 -4.76
CA ASP A 30 15.34 -6.05 -3.48
C ASP A 30 15.37 -4.83 -2.55
N ASP A 31 14.69 -3.75 -2.91
CA ASP A 31 14.67 -2.53 -2.09
C ASP A 31 13.45 -2.52 -1.18
N THR A 32 13.67 -2.70 0.13
CA THR A 32 12.60 -2.74 1.13
C THR A 32 11.83 -1.42 1.20
N THR A 33 12.53 -0.29 1.06
CA THR A 33 11.88 1.03 1.07
C THR A 33 10.96 1.18 -0.13
N ASP A 34 11.42 0.82 -1.31
CA ASP A 34 10.59 0.86 -2.51
C ASP A 34 9.40 -0.11 -2.39
N TYR A 35 9.61 -1.28 -1.79
CA TYR A 35 8.54 -2.24 -1.54
C TYR A 35 7.39 -1.61 -0.75
N MET A 36 7.71 -0.91 0.33
CA MET A 36 6.71 -0.21 1.15
C MET A 36 6.06 0.95 0.40
N VAL A 37 6.84 1.74 -0.32
CA VAL A 37 6.33 2.88 -1.09
C VAL A 37 5.34 2.42 -2.14
N TYR A 38 5.68 1.39 -2.90
CA TYR A 38 4.78 0.86 -3.93
C TYR A 38 3.54 0.18 -3.34
N ALA A 39 3.66 -0.45 -2.17
CA ALA A 39 2.50 -1.00 -1.47
C ALA A 39 1.48 0.12 -1.17
N VAL A 40 1.96 1.26 -0.70
CA VAL A 40 1.11 2.42 -0.43
C VAL A 40 0.51 2.99 -1.72
N ILE A 41 1.32 3.14 -2.77
CA ILE A 41 0.86 3.69 -4.05
C ILE A 41 -0.25 2.82 -4.66
N TYR A 42 -0.07 1.51 -4.68
CA TYR A 42 -1.02 0.60 -5.32
C TYR A 42 -2.18 0.19 -4.44
N GLY A 43 -2.02 0.22 -3.12
CA GLY A 43 -3.02 -0.32 -2.20
C GLY A 43 -3.78 0.68 -1.35
N ALA A 44 -3.28 1.90 -1.17
CA ALA A 44 -3.95 2.90 -0.35
C ALA A 44 -4.97 3.67 -1.18
N VAL A 45 -6.23 3.63 -0.74
CA VAL A 45 -7.35 4.29 -1.45
C VAL A 45 -8.18 5.08 -0.45
N ASP A 46 -9.06 5.95 -0.98
CA ASP A 46 -10.04 6.68 -0.16
C ASP A 46 -11.29 5.82 0.07
N GLU A 47 -12.29 6.38 0.74
CA GLU A 47 -13.53 5.65 1.05
C GLU A 47 -14.31 5.25 -0.20
N LYS A 48 -14.04 5.89 -1.33
CA LYS A 48 -14.69 5.57 -2.61
C LYS A 48 -13.92 4.54 -3.41
N GLY A 49 -12.75 4.11 -2.92
CA GLY A 49 -11.89 3.16 -3.62
C GLY A 49 -10.97 3.80 -4.64
N GLU A 50 -10.83 5.12 -4.63
CA GLU A 50 -9.94 5.83 -5.55
C GLU A 50 -8.52 5.93 -4.96
N PRO A 51 -7.47 5.80 -5.79
CA PRO A 51 -6.10 5.91 -5.31
C PRO A 51 -5.81 7.26 -4.66
N LEU A 52 -5.17 7.22 -3.49
CA LEU A 52 -4.73 8.44 -2.80
C LEU A 52 -3.37 8.91 -3.29
N PHE A 53 -2.57 8.02 -3.86
CA PHE A 53 -1.21 8.30 -4.32
C PHE A 53 -1.01 7.77 -5.72
N ASP A 54 -0.04 8.37 -6.42
CA ASP A 54 0.33 8.03 -7.78
C ASP A 54 1.85 7.74 -7.82
N ILE A 55 2.33 7.15 -8.90
CA ILE A 55 3.76 6.88 -9.08
C ILE A 55 4.58 8.16 -8.97
N SER A 56 4.03 9.30 -9.40
CA SER A 56 4.69 10.60 -9.26
C SER A 56 4.93 11.01 -7.81
N ASP A 57 4.23 10.40 -6.85
CA ASP A 57 4.41 10.67 -5.42
C ASP A 57 5.55 9.86 -4.80
N LYS A 58 6.17 8.95 -5.54
CA LYS A 58 7.23 8.09 -5.03
C LYS A 58 8.36 8.86 -4.34
N PRO A 59 8.95 9.92 -4.94
CA PRO A 59 10.03 10.66 -4.28
C PRO A 59 9.57 11.29 -2.96
N LYS A 60 8.35 11.80 -2.90
CA LYS A 60 7.79 12.39 -1.70
C LYS A 60 7.59 11.36 -0.60
N LEU A 61 7.02 10.20 -0.94
CA LEU A 61 6.81 9.12 0.02
C LEU A 61 8.11 8.53 0.52
N ARG A 62 9.14 8.51 -0.32
CA ARG A 62 10.44 7.96 0.04
C ARG A 62 11.25 8.92 0.91
N ASN A 63 11.20 10.24 0.62
CA ASN A 63 12.14 11.21 1.19
C ASN A 63 11.52 12.21 2.17
N ASN A 64 10.22 12.50 2.05
CA ASN A 64 9.59 13.60 2.76
C ASN A 64 8.56 13.17 3.82
N VAL A 65 8.35 11.88 4.02
CA VAL A 65 7.43 11.38 5.03
C VAL A 65 8.20 10.65 6.13
N ASP A 66 7.61 10.59 7.31
CA ASP A 66 8.19 9.85 8.44
C ASP A 66 8.23 8.36 8.08
N PRO A 67 9.41 7.71 8.17
CA PRO A 67 9.51 6.27 7.86
C PRO A 67 8.61 5.39 8.73
N ASP A 68 8.37 5.76 9.97
CA ASP A 68 7.51 4.99 10.87
C ASP A 68 6.05 5.06 10.41
N VAL A 69 5.61 6.22 9.95
CA VAL A 69 4.27 6.41 9.40
C VAL A 69 4.12 5.62 8.11
N LEU A 70 5.11 5.70 7.21
CA LEU A 70 5.10 4.95 5.97
C LEU A 70 5.03 3.44 6.23
N SER A 71 5.83 2.93 7.17
CA SER A 71 5.81 1.51 7.55
C SER A 71 4.45 1.09 8.08
N ALA A 72 3.83 1.91 8.93
CA ALA A 72 2.52 1.60 9.50
C ALA A 72 1.45 1.50 8.40
N VAL A 73 1.45 2.44 7.46
CA VAL A 73 0.51 2.44 6.34
C VAL A 73 0.74 1.24 5.42
N ALA A 74 2.00 0.98 5.08
CA ALA A 74 2.36 -0.15 4.23
C ALA A 74 1.94 -1.48 4.87
N ASN A 75 2.18 -1.66 6.17
CA ASN A 75 1.78 -2.86 6.89
C ASN A 75 0.26 -3.03 6.91
N PHE A 76 -0.48 -1.95 7.07
CA PHE A 76 -1.93 -1.98 7.01
C PHE A 76 -2.43 -2.49 5.66
N VAL A 77 -1.88 -1.97 4.57
CA VAL A 77 -2.23 -2.39 3.21
C VAL A 77 -1.85 -3.86 2.96
N LEU A 78 -0.63 -4.24 3.36
CA LEU A 78 -0.12 -5.58 3.16
C LEU A 78 -0.89 -6.62 3.96
N LYS A 79 -1.26 -6.29 5.19
CA LYS A 79 -2.03 -7.20 6.05
C LYS A 79 -3.39 -7.51 5.45
N LEU A 80 -4.08 -6.51 4.92
CA LEU A 80 -5.37 -6.73 4.29
C LEU A 80 -5.26 -7.57 3.02
N ALA A 81 -4.21 -7.37 2.23
CA ALA A 81 -3.96 -8.20 1.05
C ALA A 81 -3.69 -9.67 1.44
N ALA A 82 -2.91 -9.90 2.51
CA ALA A 82 -2.62 -11.24 3.00
C ALA A 82 -3.89 -11.92 3.54
N ASP A 83 -4.69 -11.21 4.31
CA ASP A 83 -5.95 -11.73 4.85
C ASP A 83 -6.90 -12.15 3.73
N SER A 84 -6.96 -11.39 2.65
CA SER A 84 -7.78 -11.72 1.49
C SER A 84 -7.30 -13.00 0.78
N GLU A 85 -5.99 -13.20 0.69
CA GLU A 85 -5.41 -14.40 0.10
C GLU A 85 -5.71 -15.64 0.94
N GLU A 86 -5.61 -15.53 2.27
CA GLU A 86 -5.94 -16.63 3.19
C GLU A 86 -7.40 -17.04 3.04
N GLU A 87 -8.32 -16.09 2.94
CA GLU A 87 -9.73 -16.39 2.73
C GLU A 87 -9.97 -17.15 1.43
N ARG A 88 -9.29 -16.75 0.36
CA ARG A 88 -9.40 -17.43 -0.93
C ARG A 88 -8.89 -18.87 -0.87
N GLU A 89 -7.78 -19.09 -0.18
CA GLU A 89 -7.21 -20.44 -0.01
C GLU A 89 -8.14 -21.34 0.79
N LYS A 90 -8.79 -20.81 1.81
CA LYS A 90 -9.74 -21.56 2.64
C LYS A 90 -11.00 -21.96 1.88
N ASN A 91 -11.39 -21.20 0.90
CA ASN A 91 -12.63 -21.39 0.13
C ASN A 91 -12.43 -22.14 -1.19
N SER A 92 -11.21 -22.52 -1.48
CA SER A 92 -10.91 -23.23 -2.76
C SER A 92 -10.69 -24.76 -2.55
#